data_bc5e7e203c22e0780cdb9dd8bc131eb3
#
_entry.id   bc5e7e203c22e0780cdb9dd8bc131eb3
#
_cell.length_a   1.000
_cell.length_b   1.000
_cell.length_c   1.000
_cell.angle_alpha   90.00
_cell.angle_beta   90.00
_cell.angle_gamma   90.00
#
_symmetry.space_group_name_H-M   'P 1'
#
loop_
_entity.id
_entity.type
_entity.pdbx_description
1 polymer ?
#
loop_
_entity_poly.entity_id
_entity_poly.type
_entity_poly.pdbx_seq_one_letter_code
_entity_poly.pdbx_strand_id
1 'polypeptide(L)'
;MQVVAERELRLPPGSALAGFWAALDVWMLKPQVANRRLSGCRLEAEREARYSPSWLRPVLAELLPGLRLESDRELEEILPAVTAERPEGRFKVVLRTVIPKTQAANCREIVFQDFENNTATFIPVEGHIAESCTLRKSNIYRLKLQQVRGDELWFISISILYPEEWKADGILYPKTAWLTDVLLTKIVKWSSENKKSYFKSTLSLISVEKYSERYHHLKAKYKEMVKIWPEVTNPEKFVYEDVAIATYLLVLWEDERVEKGLTVNQSFIDLGCGNGLLVHILTNEGHPGRGIDVRKRRIWDMYGPQTCLKECAITPSDNFLFPDVDWIIGNHSDELTPWIPVIAARSSYSCRYFVLPCCFFDFYGKYCRRQTKSPQYRAYLDFITDVGSVCGFKVEEDCLRIPSTKRVCLIGNQRTYLPSGEERLDKERTQYIRERYSCILSTGSNNCCEVKDSVSLFTHDIAHCSNVNDDMVQDTPVEADFISSKWVAGFQPREKVEKVRNCATLPRDFIDGVVLQVAKALLKINQDTYENSNDENNAGYWNKGVVHGNVQIRDWAKEKQTRKRSSDAKRKLSSEACKTRLCWFFVNHPDGCPRTAEKCTFAHGIEELRSCTNSRKIR
;
A
#
# COMPACT_ATOMS: atom_id res chain seq x y z
N MET A 1 -10.84 14.35 35.90
CA MET A 1 -11.12 14.01 34.49
C MET A 1 -12.61 14.02 34.21
N GLN A 2 -13.05 14.74 33.18
CA GLN A 2 -14.43 14.82 32.74
C GLN A 2 -14.71 13.82 31.61
N VAL A 3 -15.76 13.01 31.72
CA VAL A 3 -16.23 12.14 30.65
C VAL A 3 -16.82 13.00 29.54
N VAL A 4 -16.28 12.90 28.33
CA VAL A 4 -16.73 13.67 27.15
C VAL A 4 -17.58 12.84 26.21
N ALA A 5 -17.43 11.51 26.23
CA ALA A 5 -18.29 10.57 25.51
C ALA A 5 -18.15 9.15 26.07
N GLU A 6 -19.21 8.36 25.88
CA GLU A 6 -19.17 6.91 26.10
C GLU A 6 -19.96 6.18 25.02
N ARG A 7 -19.65 4.88 24.82
CA ARG A 7 -20.32 4.03 23.85
C ARG A 7 -20.47 2.61 24.39
N GLU A 8 -21.58 2.02 24.07
CA GLU A 8 -21.96 0.67 24.45
C GLU A 8 -21.13 -0.40 23.69
N LEU A 9 -20.78 -1.47 24.41
CA LEU A 9 -20.13 -2.67 23.88
C LEU A 9 -20.79 -3.90 24.52
N ARG A 10 -21.32 -4.81 23.71
CA ARG A 10 -21.94 -6.06 24.18
C ARG A 10 -21.05 -7.24 23.84
N LEU A 11 -20.37 -7.77 24.84
CA LEU A 11 -19.48 -8.94 24.73
C LEU A 11 -19.39 -9.68 26.08
N PRO A 12 -19.17 -11.00 26.05
CA PRO A 12 -18.81 -11.74 27.27
C PRO A 12 -17.58 -11.13 27.96
N PRO A 13 -17.49 -11.19 29.31
CA PRO A 13 -16.47 -10.47 30.08
C PRO A 13 -15.04 -10.69 29.61
N GLY A 14 -14.62 -11.94 29.41
CA GLY A 14 -13.26 -12.25 28.94
C GLY A 14 -12.97 -11.70 27.53
N SER A 15 -13.97 -11.69 26.64
CA SER A 15 -13.84 -11.15 25.28
C SER A 15 -13.80 -9.63 25.27
N ALA A 16 -14.58 -8.96 26.13
CA ALA A 16 -14.63 -7.51 26.24
C ALA A 16 -13.29 -6.95 26.73
N LEU A 17 -12.70 -7.54 27.78
CA LEU A 17 -11.37 -7.16 28.30
C LEU A 17 -10.27 -7.37 27.27
N ALA A 18 -10.18 -8.58 26.68
CA ALA A 18 -9.18 -8.89 25.67
C ALA A 18 -9.33 -8.00 24.42
N GLY A 19 -10.56 -7.74 23.98
CA GLY A 19 -10.87 -6.88 22.85
C GLY A 19 -10.49 -5.43 23.11
N PHE A 20 -10.76 -4.89 24.30
CA PHE A 20 -10.39 -3.53 24.67
C PHE A 20 -8.88 -3.30 24.65
N TRP A 21 -8.11 -4.20 25.29
CA TRP A 21 -6.65 -4.08 25.31
C TRP A 21 -6.06 -4.26 23.91
N ALA A 22 -6.57 -5.20 23.12
CA ALA A 22 -6.15 -5.35 21.73
C ALA A 22 -6.45 -4.10 20.86
N ALA A 23 -7.58 -3.43 21.09
CA ALA A 23 -7.94 -2.18 20.42
C ALA A 23 -7.02 -1.02 20.85
N LEU A 24 -6.67 -0.96 22.12
CA LEU A 24 -5.71 0.01 22.66
C LEU A 24 -4.31 -0.21 22.07
N ASP A 25 -3.85 -1.46 21.93
CA ASP A 25 -2.58 -1.77 21.29
C ASP A 25 -2.53 -1.26 19.86
N VAL A 26 -3.63 -1.39 19.10
CA VAL A 26 -3.72 -0.78 17.76
C VAL A 26 -3.54 0.73 17.82
N TRP A 27 -4.21 1.41 18.75
CA TRP A 27 -4.09 2.86 18.89
C TRP A 27 -2.71 3.31 19.38
N MET A 28 -2.12 2.54 20.29
CA MET A 28 -0.79 2.85 20.83
C MET A 28 0.32 2.63 19.80
N LEU A 29 0.28 1.52 19.07
CA LEU A 29 1.38 1.11 18.19
C LEU A 29 1.17 1.57 16.73
N LYS A 30 -0.07 1.78 16.30
CA LYS A 30 -0.45 2.10 14.91
C LYS A 30 -1.45 3.26 14.83
N PRO A 31 -1.20 4.43 15.45
CA PRO A 31 -2.15 5.53 15.52
C PRO A 31 -2.57 6.06 14.14
N GLN A 32 -1.74 5.86 13.11
CA GLN A 32 -2.05 6.24 11.72
C GLN A 32 -3.27 5.51 11.13
N VAL A 33 -3.68 4.39 11.72
CA VAL A 33 -4.90 3.66 11.31
C VAL A 33 -6.17 4.45 11.67
N ALA A 34 -6.12 5.21 12.76
CA ALA A 34 -7.19 6.10 13.17
C ALA A 34 -6.98 7.53 12.65
N ASN A 35 -5.79 8.10 12.86
CA ASN A 35 -5.45 9.45 12.45
C ASN A 35 -4.53 9.43 11.23
N ARG A 36 -5.11 9.66 10.04
CA ARG A 36 -4.38 9.63 8.77
C ARG A 36 -3.32 10.72 8.61
N ARG A 37 -3.25 11.68 9.52
CA ARG A 37 -2.22 12.73 9.53
C ARG A 37 -0.92 12.27 10.17
N LEU A 38 -0.95 11.12 10.85
CA LEU A 38 0.20 10.50 11.46
C LEU A 38 0.90 9.56 10.46
N SER A 39 2.21 9.52 10.52
CA SER A 39 3.03 8.50 9.86
C SER A 39 3.05 7.20 10.66
N GLY A 40 3.07 7.29 11.97
CA GLY A 40 3.09 6.14 12.86
C GLY A 40 3.47 6.57 14.27
N CYS A 41 3.99 5.62 15.03
CA CYS A 41 4.67 5.91 16.27
C CYS A 41 5.86 4.96 16.44
N ARG A 42 6.81 5.37 17.28
CA ARG A 42 7.93 4.57 17.76
C ARG A 42 7.72 4.33 19.26
N LEU A 43 7.75 3.06 19.66
CA LEU A 43 7.85 2.69 21.05
C LEU A 43 9.29 2.93 21.50
N GLU A 44 9.50 3.80 22.50
CA GLU A 44 10.83 4.11 23.00
C GLU A 44 11.22 3.20 24.15
N ALA A 45 10.32 3.02 25.10
CA ALA A 45 10.51 2.14 26.24
C ALA A 45 9.18 1.72 26.86
N GLU A 46 9.20 0.63 27.60
CA GLU A 46 8.05 0.20 28.40
C GLU A 46 8.52 -0.44 29.72
N ARG A 47 7.71 -0.27 30.77
CA ARG A 47 7.92 -0.88 32.08
C ARG A 47 6.60 -1.36 32.64
N GLU A 48 6.61 -2.57 33.16
CA GLU A 48 5.47 -3.15 33.89
C GLU A 48 5.85 -3.25 35.37
N ALA A 49 4.96 -2.83 36.24
CA ALA A 49 5.18 -2.84 37.68
C ALA A 49 3.90 -3.20 38.44
N ARG A 50 4.05 -3.62 39.71
CA ARG A 50 2.92 -3.78 40.63
C ARG A 50 2.57 -2.45 41.26
N TYR A 51 1.31 -2.31 41.67
CA TYR A 51 0.86 -1.11 42.36
C TYR A 51 1.58 -0.94 43.70
N SER A 52 2.38 0.11 43.77
CA SER A 52 2.83 0.72 45.00
C SER A 52 3.09 2.19 44.70
N PRO A 53 2.63 3.16 45.54
CA PRO A 53 2.89 4.57 45.34
C PRO A 53 4.39 4.88 45.21
N SER A 54 5.23 4.08 45.86
CA SER A 54 6.69 4.19 45.80
C SER A 54 7.31 3.78 44.46
N TRP A 55 6.58 3.08 43.59
CA TRP A 55 7.12 2.56 42.32
C TRP A 55 6.93 3.49 41.13
N LEU A 56 5.90 4.33 41.11
CA LEU A 56 5.63 5.18 39.96
C LEU A 56 6.74 6.19 39.68
N ARG A 57 7.26 6.82 40.71
CA ARG A 57 8.37 7.77 40.58
C ARG A 57 9.65 7.13 40.05
N PRO A 58 10.14 6.01 40.59
CA PRO A 58 11.29 5.32 40.01
C PRO A 58 11.09 4.91 38.57
N VAL A 59 9.91 4.39 38.20
CA VAL A 59 9.59 4.00 36.80
C VAL A 59 9.60 5.22 35.88
N LEU A 60 9.01 6.33 36.30
CA LEU A 60 9.01 7.56 35.51
C LEU A 60 10.43 8.15 35.42
N ALA A 61 11.21 8.11 36.48
CA ALA A 61 12.60 8.59 36.46
C ALA A 61 13.50 7.73 35.55
N GLU A 62 13.23 6.42 35.48
CA GLU A 62 13.92 5.56 34.53
C GLU A 62 13.55 5.83 33.07
N LEU A 63 12.25 6.02 32.78
CA LEU A 63 11.75 6.28 31.43
C LEU A 63 12.04 7.71 30.97
N LEU A 64 12.05 8.66 31.90
CA LEU A 64 12.24 10.09 31.68
C LEU A 64 13.26 10.65 32.65
N PRO A 65 14.58 10.45 32.47
CA PRO A 65 15.60 10.89 33.41
C PRO A 65 15.58 12.40 33.71
N GLY A 66 15.15 13.21 32.75
CA GLY A 66 15.03 14.68 32.92
C GLY A 66 13.66 15.16 33.41
N LEU A 67 12.77 14.28 33.88
CA LEU A 67 11.42 14.65 34.30
C LEU A 67 11.46 15.56 35.55
N ARG A 68 10.88 16.74 35.39
CA ARG A 68 10.62 17.68 36.47
C ARG A 68 9.12 17.68 36.78
N LEU A 69 8.77 17.30 37.98
CA LEU A 69 7.41 17.39 38.51
C LEU A 69 7.32 18.61 39.44
N GLU A 70 6.30 19.41 39.28
CA GLU A 70 6.05 20.58 40.13
C GLU A 70 5.73 20.15 41.57
N SER A 71 4.98 19.04 41.71
CA SER A 71 4.65 18.44 43.01
C SER A 71 4.14 17.01 42.85
N ASP A 72 4.08 16.24 43.94
CA ASP A 72 3.45 14.91 43.97
C ASP A 72 1.96 14.97 43.66
N ARG A 73 1.30 16.07 44.00
CA ARG A 73 -0.12 16.32 43.71
C ARG A 73 -0.41 16.32 42.20
N GLU A 74 0.56 16.67 41.38
CA GLU A 74 0.42 16.65 39.91
C GLU A 74 0.16 15.23 39.39
N LEU A 75 0.91 14.25 39.87
CA LEU A 75 0.68 12.84 39.49
C LEU A 75 -0.63 12.30 40.08
N GLU A 76 -0.97 12.68 41.32
CA GLU A 76 -2.22 12.28 41.97
C GLU A 76 -3.45 12.81 41.21
N GLU A 77 -3.38 14.00 40.69
CA GLU A 77 -4.46 14.59 39.89
C GLU A 77 -4.66 13.87 38.56
N ILE A 78 -3.56 13.54 37.87
CA ILE A 78 -3.59 12.86 36.58
C ILE A 78 -3.95 11.38 36.75
N LEU A 79 -3.40 10.73 37.78
CA LEU A 79 -3.48 9.28 38.02
C LEU A 79 -3.95 8.96 39.45
N PRO A 80 -5.15 9.38 39.87
CA PRO A 80 -5.63 9.23 41.25
C PRO A 80 -5.73 7.76 41.71
N ALA A 81 -5.82 6.81 40.79
CA ALA A 81 -5.88 5.39 41.11
C ALA A 81 -4.52 4.82 41.56
N VAL A 82 -3.41 5.50 41.24
CA VAL A 82 -2.04 5.01 41.52
C VAL A 82 -1.61 5.33 42.96
N THR A 83 -2.28 6.29 43.59
CA THR A 83 -1.99 6.72 44.97
C THR A 83 -2.62 5.81 46.04
N ALA A 84 -3.54 4.92 45.67
CA ALA A 84 -4.11 3.94 46.58
C ALA A 84 -3.21 2.69 46.67
N GLU A 85 -2.80 2.30 47.85
CA GLU A 85 -2.10 1.05 48.08
C GLU A 85 -2.96 -0.15 47.66
N ARG A 86 -2.56 -0.82 46.59
CA ARG A 86 -3.18 -2.05 46.08
C ARG A 86 -2.07 -3.04 45.71
N PRO A 87 -1.61 -3.88 46.61
CA PRO A 87 -0.40 -4.70 46.43
C PRO A 87 -0.53 -5.76 45.32
N GLU A 88 -1.73 -6.08 44.87
CA GLU A 88 -1.96 -7.11 43.86
C GLU A 88 -2.18 -6.53 42.43
N GLY A 89 -2.40 -5.23 42.29
CA GLY A 89 -2.64 -4.59 41.00
C GLY A 89 -1.38 -4.46 40.13
N ARG A 90 -1.57 -4.52 38.82
CA ARG A 90 -0.51 -4.31 37.83
C ARG A 90 -0.81 -3.11 36.95
N PHE A 91 0.24 -2.38 36.63
CA PHE A 91 0.20 -1.32 35.63
C PHE A 91 1.39 -1.41 34.68
N LYS A 92 1.23 -0.84 33.50
CA LYS A 92 2.29 -0.70 32.52
C LYS A 92 2.43 0.76 32.11
N VAL A 93 3.66 1.25 32.07
CA VAL A 93 3.99 2.58 31.55
C VAL A 93 4.73 2.41 30.24
N VAL A 94 4.24 3.09 29.21
CA VAL A 94 4.78 3.03 27.86
C VAL A 94 5.18 4.44 27.44
N LEU A 95 6.45 4.64 27.07
CA LEU A 95 6.93 5.86 26.44
C LEU A 95 6.92 5.66 24.92
N ARG A 96 6.21 6.53 24.21
CA ARG A 96 6.12 6.49 22.75
C ARG A 96 6.34 7.86 22.12
N THR A 97 6.90 7.87 20.92
CA THR A 97 6.96 9.06 20.05
C THR A 97 5.97 8.91 18.91
N VAL A 98 5.03 9.84 18.80
CA VAL A 98 4.05 9.93 17.71
C VAL A 98 4.62 10.78 16.59
N ILE A 99 4.62 10.25 15.37
CA ILE A 99 5.29 10.82 14.20
C ILE A 99 4.25 11.39 13.22
N PRO A 100 4.20 12.71 12.99
CA PRO A 100 3.29 13.31 12.01
C PRO A 100 3.73 13.04 10.56
N LYS A 101 2.81 13.18 9.60
CA LYS A 101 3.14 13.15 8.16
C LYS A 101 3.68 14.48 7.63
N THR A 102 3.53 15.53 8.36
CA THR A 102 4.01 16.86 8.02
C THR A 102 5.36 17.12 8.68
N GLN A 103 6.00 18.23 8.37
CA GLN A 103 7.22 18.67 9.05
C GLN A 103 6.99 19.18 10.48
N ALA A 104 5.81 18.90 11.07
CA ALA A 104 5.57 19.22 12.47
C ALA A 104 6.48 18.36 13.37
N ALA A 105 6.84 18.92 14.52
CA ALA A 105 7.68 18.21 15.49
C ALA A 105 6.98 16.91 15.98
N ASN A 106 7.78 15.88 16.21
CA ASN A 106 7.31 14.66 16.86
C ASN A 106 6.83 14.98 18.27
N CYS A 107 5.80 14.26 18.73
CA CYS A 107 5.30 14.39 20.08
C CYS A 107 5.59 13.12 20.88
N ARG A 108 6.18 13.28 22.05
CA ARG A 108 6.33 12.19 23.01
C ARG A 108 5.13 12.12 23.93
N GLU A 109 4.71 10.91 24.23
CA GLU A 109 3.61 10.62 25.15
C GLU A 109 3.98 9.49 26.08
N ILE A 110 3.61 9.63 27.35
CA ILE A 110 3.50 8.50 28.27
C ILE A 110 2.10 7.95 28.17
N VAL A 111 1.98 6.64 28.04
CA VAL A 111 0.71 5.93 28.16
C VAL A 111 0.74 5.09 29.43
N PHE A 112 -0.11 5.43 30.35
CA PHE A 112 -0.27 4.69 31.60
C PHE A 112 -1.46 3.73 31.47
N GLN A 113 -1.17 2.43 31.49
CA GLN A 113 -2.15 1.34 31.41
C GLN A 113 -2.38 0.75 32.80
N ASP A 114 -3.58 0.87 33.30
CA ASP A 114 -4.04 0.34 34.56
C ASP A 114 -4.96 -0.86 34.31
N PHE A 115 -4.45 -2.05 34.54
CA PHE A 115 -5.17 -3.29 34.23
C PHE A 115 -6.29 -3.58 35.23
N GLU A 116 -6.21 -3.07 36.45
CA GLU A 116 -7.22 -3.26 37.47
C GLU A 116 -8.48 -2.40 37.22
N ASN A 117 -8.26 -1.15 36.84
CA ASN A 117 -9.34 -0.22 36.55
C ASN A 117 -9.74 -0.21 35.07
N ASN A 118 -9.10 -1.03 34.24
CA ASN A 118 -9.28 -1.10 32.78
C ASN A 118 -9.20 0.29 32.13
N THR A 119 -8.14 1.04 32.45
CA THR A 119 -7.92 2.38 31.92
C THR A 119 -6.56 2.52 31.22
N ALA A 120 -6.56 3.35 30.18
CA ALA A 120 -5.31 3.82 29.56
C ALA A 120 -5.34 5.35 29.50
N THR A 121 -4.37 6.00 30.14
CA THR A 121 -4.23 7.46 30.19
C THR A 121 -3.05 7.88 29.32
N PHE A 122 -3.31 8.81 28.43
CA PHE A 122 -2.33 9.36 27.47
C PHE A 122 -1.92 10.74 27.94
N ILE A 123 -0.63 10.94 28.16
CA ILE A 123 -0.04 12.13 28.77
C ILE A 123 1.08 12.65 27.86
N PRO A 124 0.91 13.83 27.25
CA PRO A 124 1.98 14.43 26.45
C PRO A 124 3.19 14.85 27.31
N VAL A 125 4.38 14.74 26.75
CA VAL A 125 5.66 15.13 27.38
C VAL A 125 6.26 16.28 26.58
N GLU A 126 6.63 17.35 27.25
CA GLU A 126 7.29 18.52 26.67
C GLU A 126 8.76 18.59 27.14
N GLY A 127 9.63 19.08 26.26
CA GLY A 127 11.06 19.24 26.56
C GLY A 127 11.92 18.04 26.13
N HIS A 128 13.18 18.05 26.59
CA HIS A 128 14.17 17.05 26.23
C HIS A 128 14.33 16.02 27.36
N ILE A 129 14.10 14.72 27.06
CA ILE A 129 14.01 13.66 28.08
C ILE A 129 15.29 13.54 28.94
N ALA A 130 16.47 13.73 28.34
CA ALA A 130 17.73 13.57 29.04
C ALA A 130 18.14 14.82 29.84
N GLU A 131 17.62 16.01 29.49
CA GLU A 131 18.04 17.29 30.09
C GLU A 131 16.96 17.85 31.02
N SER A 132 15.80 18.14 30.47
CA SER A 132 14.67 18.65 31.22
C SER A 132 13.37 18.42 30.44
N CYS A 133 12.44 17.69 31.00
CA CYS A 133 11.10 17.50 30.44
C CYS A 133 10.04 17.62 31.52
N THR A 134 8.82 17.95 31.11
CA THR A 134 7.65 18.11 31.98
C THR A 134 6.45 17.39 31.37
N LEU A 135 5.47 17.03 32.21
CA LEU A 135 4.18 16.53 31.75
C LEU A 135 3.34 17.73 31.32
N ARG A 136 2.83 17.70 30.09
CA ARG A 136 1.94 18.75 29.62
C ARG A 136 0.53 18.51 30.17
N LYS A 137 0.00 19.43 30.94
CA LYS A 137 -1.35 19.32 31.56
C LYS A 137 -2.48 19.36 30.53
N SER A 138 -2.31 20.13 29.44
CA SER A 138 -3.28 20.15 28.36
C SER A 138 -3.18 18.87 27.51
N ASN A 139 -4.30 18.45 26.91
CA ASN A 139 -4.42 17.32 26.00
C ASN A 139 -4.25 15.92 26.66
N ILE A 140 -4.40 15.82 27.97
CA ILE A 140 -4.43 14.53 28.67
C ILE A 140 -5.82 13.94 28.53
N TYR A 141 -5.88 12.70 28.02
CA TYR A 141 -7.13 11.96 27.89
C TYR A 141 -6.99 10.51 28.36
N ARG A 142 -8.12 9.92 28.73
CA ARG A 142 -8.21 8.54 29.25
C ARG A 142 -9.29 7.78 28.53
N LEU A 143 -8.98 6.56 28.13
CA LEU A 143 -9.93 5.54 27.69
C LEU A 143 -10.17 4.58 28.86
N LYS A 144 -11.44 4.26 29.13
CA LYS A 144 -11.85 3.35 30.22
C LYS A 144 -12.87 2.36 29.72
N LEU A 145 -12.71 1.08 30.08
CA LEU A 145 -13.74 0.04 29.94
C LEU A 145 -14.39 -0.19 31.29
N GLN A 146 -15.72 -0.14 31.34
CA GLN A 146 -16.49 -0.36 32.55
C GLN A 146 -17.67 -1.29 32.28
N GLN A 147 -17.83 -2.31 33.12
CA GLN A 147 -18.98 -3.23 33.08
C GLN A 147 -20.18 -2.68 33.85
N VAL A 148 -21.37 -2.89 33.30
CA VAL A 148 -22.62 -2.71 34.03
C VAL A 148 -22.87 -3.97 34.86
N ARG A 149 -23.19 -3.79 36.16
CA ARG A 149 -23.40 -4.95 37.07
C ARG A 149 -24.48 -5.88 36.52
N GLY A 150 -24.12 -7.14 36.37
CA GLY A 150 -25.04 -8.22 36.04
C GLY A 150 -25.27 -8.56 34.58
N ASP A 151 -24.72 -7.80 33.64
CA ASP A 151 -24.94 -7.99 32.20
C ASP A 151 -23.64 -8.15 31.39
N GLU A 152 -23.78 -8.69 30.17
CA GLU A 152 -22.72 -8.65 29.13
C GLU A 152 -22.54 -7.25 28.52
N LEU A 153 -23.10 -6.23 29.18
CA LEU A 153 -23.08 -4.84 28.75
C LEU A 153 -21.89 -4.11 29.35
N TRP A 154 -21.10 -3.51 28.49
CA TRP A 154 -19.92 -2.71 28.82
C TRP A 154 -20.04 -1.33 28.21
N PHE A 155 -19.37 -0.37 28.81
CA PHE A 155 -19.20 0.97 28.25
C PHE A 155 -17.70 1.25 28.06
N ILE A 156 -17.34 1.74 26.89
CA ILE A 156 -16.04 2.37 26.66
C ILE A 156 -16.25 3.87 26.68
N SER A 157 -15.61 4.53 27.62
CA SER A 157 -15.68 5.99 27.78
C SER A 157 -14.34 6.65 27.46
N ILE A 158 -14.41 7.89 26.97
CA ILE A 158 -13.25 8.77 26.85
C ILE A 158 -13.44 9.97 27.77
N SER A 159 -12.41 10.25 28.55
CA SER A 159 -12.39 11.39 29.49
C SER A 159 -11.21 12.29 29.16
N ILE A 160 -11.36 13.60 29.38
CA ILE A 160 -10.30 14.60 29.22
C ILE A 160 -10.04 15.24 30.59
N LEU A 161 -8.77 15.54 30.91
CA LEU A 161 -8.45 16.11 32.25
C LEU A 161 -8.99 17.53 32.39
N TYR A 162 -8.69 18.40 31.43
CA TYR A 162 -9.16 19.80 31.36
C TYR A 162 -9.70 20.05 29.94
N PRO A 163 -10.99 19.78 29.66
CA PRO A 163 -11.54 19.95 28.32
C PRO A 163 -11.44 21.37 27.76
N GLU A 164 -11.54 22.38 28.63
CA GLU A 164 -11.40 23.79 28.31
C GLU A 164 -9.97 24.19 27.92
N GLU A 165 -8.97 23.46 28.40
CA GLU A 165 -7.55 23.67 28.07
C GLU A 165 -7.09 22.83 26.87
N TRP A 166 -8.00 22.10 26.19
CA TRP A 166 -7.66 21.28 25.06
C TRP A 166 -7.14 22.11 23.88
N LYS A 167 -5.86 21.97 23.56
CA LYS A 167 -5.21 22.67 22.45
C LYS A 167 -5.18 21.78 21.20
N ALA A 168 -6.13 21.99 20.29
CA ALA A 168 -6.17 21.27 19.03
C ALA A 168 -5.16 21.86 18.05
N ASP A 169 -4.14 21.07 17.66
CA ASP A 169 -3.17 21.42 16.61
C ASP A 169 -3.60 20.90 15.22
N GLY A 170 -4.66 20.14 15.17
CA GLY A 170 -5.20 19.56 13.96
C GLY A 170 -4.37 18.42 13.35
N ILE A 171 -3.28 18.01 13.96
CA ILE A 171 -2.35 16.97 13.49
C ILE A 171 -2.25 15.85 14.53
N LEU A 172 -1.54 16.11 15.62
CA LEU A 172 -1.31 15.17 16.72
C LEU A 172 -2.54 15.12 17.65
N TYR A 173 -3.04 16.28 17.98
CA TYR A 173 -4.22 16.48 18.83
C TYR A 173 -5.35 17.12 18.02
N PRO A 174 -6.24 16.32 17.40
CA PRO A 174 -7.44 16.83 16.74
C PRO A 174 -8.40 17.50 17.73
N LYS A 175 -9.45 18.16 17.24
CA LYS A 175 -10.54 18.68 18.08
C LYS A 175 -11.16 17.55 18.93
N THR A 176 -11.67 17.87 20.10
CA THR A 176 -12.30 16.90 21.03
C THR A 176 -13.38 16.06 20.36
N ALA A 177 -14.17 16.65 19.45
CA ALA A 177 -15.17 15.93 18.65
C ALA A 177 -14.56 14.77 17.83
N TRP A 178 -13.31 14.86 17.39
CA TRP A 178 -12.65 13.73 16.71
C TRP A 178 -12.37 12.57 17.66
N LEU A 179 -12.02 12.85 18.91
CA LEU A 179 -11.81 11.81 19.92
C LEU A 179 -13.10 11.03 20.16
N THR A 180 -14.24 11.74 20.23
CA THR A 180 -15.55 11.14 20.51
C THR A 180 -16.14 10.41 19.31
N ASP A 181 -16.08 11.02 18.12
CA ASP A 181 -16.78 10.51 16.94
C ASP A 181 -15.94 9.53 16.12
N VAL A 182 -14.62 9.71 16.12
CA VAL A 182 -13.72 8.89 15.31
C VAL A 182 -12.94 7.90 16.16
N LEU A 183 -12.17 8.37 17.17
CA LEU A 183 -11.30 7.48 17.94
C LEU A 183 -12.13 6.49 18.77
N LEU A 184 -13.06 6.99 19.58
CA LEU A 184 -13.90 6.13 20.44
C LEU A 184 -14.69 5.12 19.62
N THR A 185 -15.29 5.55 18.50
CA THR A 185 -16.02 4.65 17.59
C THR A 185 -15.12 3.55 17.03
N LYS A 186 -13.86 3.86 16.71
CA LYS A 186 -12.89 2.87 16.23
C LYS A 186 -12.46 1.91 17.36
N ILE A 187 -12.20 2.42 18.55
CA ILE A 187 -11.84 1.58 19.71
C ILE A 187 -12.97 0.57 19.98
N VAL A 188 -14.23 1.01 20.04
CA VAL A 188 -15.40 0.13 20.23
C VAL A 188 -15.48 -0.92 19.12
N LYS A 189 -15.37 -0.50 17.86
CA LYS A 189 -15.37 -1.41 16.72
C LYS A 189 -14.25 -2.45 16.80
N TRP A 190 -13.03 -2.04 17.09
CA TRP A 190 -11.88 -2.95 17.18
C TRP A 190 -12.01 -3.90 18.37
N SER A 191 -12.57 -3.42 19.48
CA SER A 191 -12.87 -4.25 20.66
C SER A 191 -13.91 -5.33 20.36
N SER A 192 -14.92 -5.04 19.51
CA SER A 192 -15.96 -5.99 19.14
C SER A 192 -15.51 -7.03 18.11
N GLU A 193 -14.61 -6.68 17.22
CA GLU A 193 -14.21 -7.56 16.12
C GLU A 193 -13.41 -8.77 16.58
N ASN A 194 -12.94 -8.83 17.84
CA ASN A 194 -12.17 -9.88 18.52
C ASN A 194 -11.14 -10.60 17.61
N LYS A 195 -10.93 -10.03 16.44
CA LYS A 195 -9.85 -10.41 15.55
C LYS A 195 -8.63 -9.79 16.19
N LYS A 196 -7.66 -10.61 16.58
CA LYS A 196 -6.26 -10.17 16.58
C LYS A 196 -6.11 -9.46 15.25
N SER A 197 -6.34 -8.15 15.26
CA SER A 197 -6.43 -7.36 14.06
C SER A 197 -5.01 -7.39 13.49
N TYR A 198 -4.79 -8.33 12.57
CA TYR A 198 -3.66 -8.31 11.67
C TYR A 198 -3.82 -7.09 10.75
N PHE A 199 -3.86 -5.91 11.35
CA PHE A 199 -3.50 -4.72 10.62
C PHE A 199 -2.05 -4.94 10.21
N LYS A 200 -1.86 -5.44 8.98
CA LYS A 200 -0.50 -5.55 8.44
C LYS A 200 0.15 -4.19 8.64
N SER A 201 1.22 -4.16 9.39
CA SER A 201 1.99 -2.97 9.58
C SER A 201 2.43 -2.49 8.20
N THR A 202 2.48 -1.21 7.97
CA THR A 202 3.14 -0.64 6.80
C THR A 202 4.52 -0.18 7.22
N LEU A 203 5.55 -0.43 6.41
CA LEU A 203 6.93 -0.08 6.72
C LEU A 203 7.42 -0.80 8.00
N SER A 204 7.17 -2.13 8.07
CA SER A 204 7.50 -2.93 9.26
C SER A 204 8.98 -3.29 9.34
N LEU A 205 9.69 -3.27 8.22
CA LEU A 205 11.10 -3.65 8.13
C LEU A 205 12.05 -2.45 8.25
N ILE A 206 11.53 -1.24 8.31
CA ILE A 206 12.34 -0.01 8.37
C ILE A 206 11.80 0.97 9.41
N SER A 207 12.65 1.90 9.87
CA SER A 207 12.22 2.99 10.74
C SER A 207 11.26 3.95 10.02
N VAL A 208 10.04 4.07 10.54
CA VAL A 208 9.02 5.00 10.02
C VAL A 208 9.48 6.46 10.14
N GLU A 209 10.26 6.78 11.15
CA GLU A 209 10.82 8.13 11.38
C GLU A 209 11.83 8.48 10.29
N LYS A 210 12.87 7.65 10.10
CA LYS A 210 13.86 7.80 9.01
C LYS A 210 13.17 7.88 7.65
N TYR A 211 12.17 7.00 7.42
CA TYR A 211 11.39 7.03 6.19
C TYR A 211 10.66 8.36 6.00
N SER A 212 9.99 8.88 7.02
CA SER A 212 9.22 10.12 6.91
C SER A 212 10.12 11.31 6.60
N GLU A 213 11.23 11.44 7.30
CA GLU A 213 12.22 12.50 7.09
C GLU A 213 12.79 12.45 5.66
N ARG A 214 13.30 11.30 5.25
CA ARG A 214 13.88 11.11 3.92
C ARG A 214 12.85 11.29 2.81
N TYR A 215 11.61 10.81 3.02
CA TYR A 215 10.53 11.00 2.05
C TYR A 215 10.20 12.47 1.82
N HIS A 216 10.15 13.27 2.88
CA HIS A 216 9.91 14.72 2.74
C HIS A 216 11.04 15.41 1.97
N HIS A 217 12.27 15.05 2.25
CA HIS A 217 13.44 15.56 1.53
C HIS A 217 13.38 15.21 0.04
N LEU A 218 13.22 13.93 -0.30
CA LEU A 218 13.17 13.47 -1.70
C LEU A 218 11.94 14.01 -2.43
N LYS A 219 10.78 14.07 -1.78
CA LYS A 219 9.58 14.65 -2.36
C LYS A 219 9.78 16.11 -2.73
N ALA A 220 10.45 16.90 -1.89
CA ALA A 220 10.78 18.29 -2.21
C ALA A 220 11.80 18.38 -3.35
N LYS A 221 12.82 17.51 -3.38
CA LYS A 221 13.86 17.46 -4.40
C LYS A 221 13.31 17.11 -5.79
N TYR A 222 12.40 16.14 -5.89
CA TYR A 222 11.90 15.61 -7.16
C TYR A 222 10.49 16.11 -7.56
N LYS A 223 9.86 17.02 -6.82
CA LYS A 223 8.52 17.55 -7.13
C LYS A 223 8.41 18.20 -8.52
N GLU A 224 9.49 18.82 -8.99
CA GLU A 224 9.50 19.49 -10.29
C GLU A 224 9.37 18.50 -11.47
N MET A 225 9.77 17.23 -11.29
CA MET A 225 9.57 16.18 -12.29
C MET A 225 8.10 16.02 -12.70
N VAL A 226 7.17 16.34 -11.79
CA VAL A 226 5.72 16.31 -12.08
C VAL A 226 5.34 17.30 -13.20
N LYS A 227 6.01 18.46 -13.25
CA LYS A 227 5.69 19.53 -14.22
C LYS A 227 6.27 19.25 -15.60
N ILE A 228 7.43 18.60 -15.65
CA ILE A 228 8.18 18.36 -16.88
C ILE A 228 7.98 16.94 -17.43
N TRP A 229 7.06 16.16 -16.85
CA TRP A 229 6.81 14.77 -17.20
C TRP A 229 6.38 14.60 -18.67
N PRO A 230 7.18 13.96 -19.55
CA PRO A 230 6.91 13.89 -20.98
C PRO A 230 6.01 12.72 -21.37
N GLU A 231 5.70 11.82 -20.42
CA GLU A 231 4.93 10.62 -20.70
C GLU A 231 3.42 10.87 -20.61
N VAL A 232 2.61 10.01 -21.25
CA VAL A 232 1.14 10.09 -21.24
C VAL A 232 0.53 9.72 -19.87
N THR A 233 1.34 9.12 -19.00
CA THR A 233 0.91 8.63 -17.68
C THR A 233 0.72 9.77 -16.68
N ASN A 234 -0.03 9.52 -15.59
CA ASN A 234 -0.26 10.51 -14.53
C ASN A 234 1.05 10.82 -13.78
N PRO A 235 1.62 12.03 -13.93
CA PRO A 235 2.91 12.37 -13.35
C PRO A 235 2.93 12.32 -11.82
N GLU A 236 1.90 12.84 -11.15
CA GLU A 236 1.85 12.85 -9.68
C GLU A 236 1.90 11.43 -9.12
N LYS A 237 1.17 10.50 -9.76
CA LYS A 237 1.15 9.11 -9.31
C LYS A 237 2.53 8.47 -9.46
N PHE A 238 3.13 8.56 -10.65
CA PHE A 238 4.40 7.88 -10.93
C PHE A 238 5.57 8.49 -10.17
N VAL A 239 5.70 9.82 -10.17
CA VAL A 239 6.80 10.49 -9.47
C VAL A 239 6.76 10.20 -7.96
N TYR A 240 5.59 10.33 -7.32
CA TYR A 240 5.52 10.11 -5.88
C TYR A 240 5.52 8.62 -5.49
N GLU A 241 5.20 7.72 -6.40
CA GLU A 241 5.37 6.28 -6.21
C GLU A 241 6.85 5.91 -6.21
N ASP A 242 7.61 6.35 -7.23
CA ASP A 242 9.05 6.08 -7.32
C ASP A 242 9.83 6.77 -6.20
N VAL A 243 9.48 8.00 -5.81
CA VAL A 243 10.04 8.67 -4.62
C VAL A 243 9.80 7.85 -3.34
N ALA A 244 8.62 7.29 -3.17
CA ALA A 244 8.29 6.49 -1.98
C ALA A 244 9.05 5.15 -1.96
N ILE A 245 9.19 4.49 -3.11
CA ILE A 245 9.95 3.24 -3.25
C ILE A 245 11.45 3.50 -3.03
N ALA A 246 12.00 4.54 -3.66
CA ALA A 246 13.39 4.94 -3.46
C ALA A 246 13.68 5.25 -1.98
N THR A 247 12.78 6.01 -1.33
CA THR A 247 12.90 6.29 0.10
C THR A 247 12.98 5.01 0.94
N TYR A 248 12.12 4.04 0.63
CA TYR A 248 12.10 2.75 1.33
C TYR A 248 13.43 2.01 1.16
N LEU A 249 13.92 1.88 -0.07
CA LEU A 249 15.19 1.20 -0.37
C LEU A 249 16.38 1.89 0.28
N LEU A 250 16.43 3.22 0.25
CA LEU A 250 17.52 4.00 0.86
C LEU A 250 17.60 3.81 2.39
N VAL A 251 16.45 3.77 3.07
CA VAL A 251 16.41 3.50 4.52
C VAL A 251 16.79 2.05 4.80
N LEU A 252 16.25 1.09 4.05
CA LEU A 252 16.59 -0.32 4.17
C LEU A 252 18.10 -0.56 3.99
N TRP A 253 18.71 0.07 3.00
CA TRP A 253 20.13 -0.05 2.72
C TRP A 253 21.00 0.68 3.76
N GLU A 254 20.54 1.81 4.28
CA GLU A 254 21.20 2.50 5.39
C GLU A 254 21.24 1.61 6.64
N ASP A 255 20.11 1.01 7.01
CA ASP A 255 20.01 0.12 8.16
C ASP A 255 20.90 -1.13 7.95
N GLU A 256 20.94 -1.69 6.73
CA GLU A 256 21.84 -2.78 6.37
C GLU A 256 23.33 -2.39 6.49
N ARG A 257 23.71 -1.19 6.06
CA ARG A 257 25.10 -0.71 6.22
C ARG A 257 25.49 -0.62 7.69
N VAL A 258 24.61 -0.08 8.50
CA VAL A 258 24.85 0.03 9.95
C VAL A 258 24.98 -1.36 10.58
N GLU A 259 24.07 -2.29 10.26
CA GLU A 259 24.07 -3.65 10.80
C GLU A 259 25.33 -4.43 10.42
N LYS A 260 25.75 -4.34 9.17
CA LYS A 260 26.89 -5.10 8.62
C LYS A 260 28.22 -4.35 8.64
N GLY A 261 28.27 -3.12 9.14
CA GLY A 261 29.48 -2.29 9.16
C GLY A 261 30.02 -1.95 7.76
N LEU A 262 29.13 -1.81 6.76
CA LEU A 262 29.53 -1.51 5.40
C LEU A 262 29.83 0.00 5.24
N THR A 263 30.95 0.33 4.60
CA THR A 263 31.38 1.72 4.36
C THR A 263 31.02 2.23 2.97
N VAL A 264 30.64 1.33 2.06
CA VAL A 264 30.32 1.65 0.66
C VAL A 264 28.82 1.54 0.44
N ASN A 265 28.26 2.43 -0.38
CA ASN A 265 26.87 2.34 -0.79
C ASN A 265 26.61 1.11 -1.66
N GLN A 266 25.52 0.43 -1.42
CA GLN A 266 25.13 -0.75 -2.19
C GLN A 266 24.91 -0.41 -3.66
N SER A 267 25.39 -1.30 -4.52
CA SER A 267 25.15 -1.28 -5.96
C SER A 267 23.81 -1.98 -6.29
N PHE A 268 23.17 -1.57 -7.40
CA PHE A 268 21.90 -2.15 -7.79
C PHE A 268 21.68 -2.24 -9.31
N ILE A 269 20.73 -3.09 -9.68
CA ILE A 269 20.16 -3.11 -11.03
C ILE A 269 18.62 -3.23 -10.92
N ASP A 270 17.90 -2.41 -11.71
CA ASP A 270 16.43 -2.45 -11.82
C ASP A 270 16.04 -3.11 -13.14
N LEU A 271 15.41 -4.29 -13.06
CA LEU A 271 15.00 -5.11 -14.20
C LEU A 271 13.53 -4.84 -14.54
N GLY A 272 13.28 -4.26 -15.72
CA GLY A 272 12.00 -3.70 -16.11
C GLY A 272 11.81 -2.29 -15.54
N CYS A 273 12.83 -1.45 -15.62
CA CYS A 273 12.89 -0.15 -14.95
C CYS A 273 11.91 0.90 -15.50
N GLY A 274 11.17 0.62 -16.56
CA GLY A 274 10.11 1.46 -17.09
C GLY A 274 10.54 2.89 -17.40
N ASN A 275 10.02 3.87 -16.65
CA ASN A 275 10.38 5.28 -16.81
C ASN A 275 11.82 5.60 -16.34
N GLY A 276 12.48 4.73 -15.60
CA GLY A 276 13.84 4.89 -15.07
C GLY A 276 13.98 5.89 -13.92
N LEU A 277 12.88 6.47 -13.40
CA LEU A 277 12.94 7.48 -12.36
C LEU A 277 13.47 6.89 -11.03
N LEU A 278 13.10 5.65 -10.70
CA LEU A 278 13.64 4.96 -9.53
C LEU A 278 15.17 4.86 -9.62
N VAL A 279 15.71 4.45 -10.78
CA VAL A 279 17.16 4.39 -11.03
C VAL A 279 17.78 5.77 -10.88
N HIS A 280 17.18 6.80 -11.50
CA HIS A 280 17.64 8.18 -11.41
C HIS A 280 17.73 8.70 -9.97
N ILE A 281 16.70 8.45 -9.16
CA ILE A 281 16.69 8.86 -7.76
C ILE A 281 17.80 8.15 -6.98
N LEU A 282 17.87 6.82 -7.05
CA LEU A 282 18.86 6.04 -6.29
C LEU A 282 20.30 6.38 -6.66
N THR A 283 20.56 6.63 -7.96
CA THR A 283 21.89 7.04 -8.44
C THR A 283 22.26 8.43 -7.93
N ASN A 284 21.31 9.39 -7.96
CA ASN A 284 21.53 10.74 -7.44
C ASN A 284 21.69 10.79 -5.92
N GLU A 285 21.22 9.77 -5.21
CA GLU A 285 21.43 9.58 -3.76
C GLU A 285 22.74 8.80 -3.46
N GLY A 286 23.60 8.59 -4.49
CA GLY A 286 24.94 8.07 -4.35
C GLY A 286 25.07 6.55 -4.42
N HIS A 287 24.04 5.82 -4.83
CA HIS A 287 24.08 4.37 -5.03
C HIS A 287 24.46 4.04 -6.48
N PRO A 288 25.57 3.34 -6.76
CA PRO A 288 25.93 2.98 -8.10
C PRO A 288 24.95 1.95 -8.66
N GLY A 289 24.33 2.26 -9.81
CA GLY A 289 23.34 1.38 -10.36
C GLY A 289 22.95 1.66 -11.80
N ARG A 290 22.14 0.75 -12.34
CA ARG A 290 21.66 0.80 -13.72
C ARG A 290 20.26 0.21 -13.84
N GLY A 291 19.54 0.59 -14.91
CA GLY A 291 18.23 0.04 -15.24
C GLY A 291 18.20 -0.57 -16.62
N ILE A 292 17.42 -1.63 -16.80
CA ILE A 292 17.18 -2.26 -18.10
C ILE A 292 15.67 -2.34 -18.33
N ASP A 293 15.23 -1.90 -19.51
CA ASP A 293 13.86 -2.10 -19.99
C ASP A 293 13.86 -2.43 -21.48
N VAL A 294 12.84 -3.16 -21.92
CA VAL A 294 12.67 -3.52 -23.33
C VAL A 294 12.43 -2.32 -24.24
N ARG A 295 11.97 -1.21 -23.65
CA ARG A 295 11.63 0.03 -24.38
C ARG A 295 12.20 1.25 -23.70
N LYS A 296 12.94 2.05 -24.46
CA LYS A 296 13.34 3.41 -24.05
C LYS A 296 12.09 4.29 -23.89
N ARG A 297 12.02 5.07 -22.82
CA ARG A 297 10.99 6.08 -22.58
C ARG A 297 11.51 7.48 -22.91
N ARG A 298 10.62 8.41 -23.24
CA ARG A 298 11.00 9.82 -23.58
C ARG A 298 11.72 10.50 -22.41
N ILE A 299 11.32 10.21 -21.20
CA ILE A 299 11.90 10.79 -20.00
C ILE A 299 13.38 10.39 -19.80
N TRP A 300 13.85 9.28 -20.37
CA TRP A 300 15.25 8.85 -20.24
C TRP A 300 16.23 9.90 -20.78
N ASP A 301 15.86 10.62 -21.85
CA ASP A 301 16.69 11.66 -22.44
C ASP A 301 16.81 12.92 -21.57
N MET A 302 16.00 13.03 -20.52
CA MET A 302 16.01 14.15 -19.57
C MET A 302 16.91 13.87 -18.36
N TYR A 303 17.32 12.62 -18.14
CA TYR A 303 18.22 12.26 -17.07
C TYR A 303 19.67 12.56 -17.45
N GLY A 304 20.46 13.01 -16.47
CA GLY A 304 21.87 13.28 -16.71
C GLY A 304 22.69 11.99 -16.93
N PRO A 305 23.96 12.12 -17.32
CA PRO A 305 24.85 11.01 -17.67
C PRO A 305 25.12 10.03 -16.52
N GLN A 306 24.81 10.41 -15.30
CA GLN A 306 24.93 9.56 -14.11
C GLN A 306 23.85 8.46 -14.06
N THR A 307 22.74 8.63 -14.77
CA THR A 307 21.64 7.67 -14.79
C THR A 307 21.85 6.69 -15.95
N CYS A 308 22.36 5.51 -15.64
CA CYS A 308 22.63 4.48 -16.64
C CYS A 308 21.37 3.65 -16.93
N LEU A 309 20.78 3.84 -18.11
CA LEU A 309 19.59 3.11 -18.58
C LEU A 309 19.89 2.42 -19.91
N LYS A 310 19.55 1.13 -20.02
CA LYS A 310 19.80 0.33 -21.22
C LYS A 310 18.50 -0.20 -21.81
N GLU A 311 18.27 0.06 -23.09
CA GLU A 311 17.18 -0.55 -23.85
C GLU A 311 17.60 -1.96 -24.29
N CYS A 312 17.03 -2.99 -23.63
CA CYS A 312 17.33 -4.38 -23.90
C CYS A 312 16.20 -5.28 -23.39
N ALA A 313 15.84 -6.30 -24.20
CA ALA A 313 14.99 -7.37 -23.73
C ALA A 313 15.77 -8.28 -22.78
N ILE A 314 15.18 -8.62 -21.64
CA ILE A 314 15.79 -9.50 -20.64
C ILE A 314 15.21 -10.90 -20.85
N THR A 315 16.07 -11.86 -21.09
CA THR A 315 15.74 -13.30 -21.14
C THR A 315 16.49 -13.99 -20.02
N PRO A 316 15.81 -14.69 -19.09
CA PRO A 316 16.48 -15.43 -18.02
C PRO A 316 17.49 -16.43 -18.60
N SER A 317 18.78 -16.14 -18.43
CA SER A 317 19.90 -16.90 -18.97
C SER A 317 21.21 -16.47 -18.28
N ASP A 318 22.30 -17.19 -18.52
CA ASP A 318 23.62 -16.83 -17.98
C ASP A 318 24.12 -15.44 -18.44
N ASN A 319 23.63 -14.94 -19.59
CA ASN A 319 23.97 -13.62 -20.10
C ASN A 319 23.29 -12.48 -19.29
N PHE A 320 22.31 -12.80 -18.48
CA PHE A 320 21.59 -11.85 -17.61
C PHE A 320 21.81 -12.17 -16.13
N LEU A 321 23.03 -12.53 -15.77
CA LEU A 321 23.51 -12.59 -14.39
C LEU A 321 24.32 -11.33 -14.07
N PHE A 322 24.24 -10.87 -12.83
CA PHE A 322 24.80 -9.61 -12.37
C PHE A 322 25.63 -9.82 -11.10
N PRO A 323 26.79 -10.49 -11.20
CA PRO A 323 27.62 -10.79 -10.03
C PRO A 323 28.23 -9.54 -9.38
N ASP A 324 28.22 -8.42 -10.10
CA ASP A 324 28.78 -7.12 -9.73
C ASP A 324 27.81 -6.25 -8.92
N VAL A 325 26.56 -6.68 -8.68
CA VAL A 325 25.57 -5.89 -7.96
C VAL A 325 25.16 -6.52 -6.63
N ASP A 326 24.89 -5.66 -5.66
CA ASP A 326 24.39 -6.07 -4.36
C ASP A 326 22.89 -6.36 -4.36
N TRP A 327 22.12 -5.61 -5.14
CA TRP A 327 20.66 -5.70 -5.16
C TRP A 327 20.07 -5.78 -6.56
N ILE A 328 19.18 -6.73 -6.78
CA ILE A 328 18.33 -6.78 -7.96
C ILE A 328 16.94 -6.29 -7.58
N ILE A 329 16.47 -5.27 -8.30
CA ILE A 329 15.16 -4.67 -8.11
C ILE A 329 14.23 -5.12 -9.24
N GLY A 330 13.00 -5.48 -8.88
CA GLY A 330 11.91 -5.73 -9.81
C GLY A 330 10.70 -4.87 -9.42
N ASN A 331 10.75 -3.58 -9.75
CA ASN A 331 9.66 -2.67 -9.49
C ASN A 331 8.63 -2.72 -10.61
N HIS A 332 7.49 -3.37 -10.38
CA HIS A 332 6.46 -3.62 -11.41
C HIS A 332 7.00 -4.36 -12.64
N SER A 333 7.87 -5.33 -12.41
CA SER A 333 8.62 -6.07 -13.44
C SER A 333 7.81 -7.09 -14.23
N ASP A 334 6.47 -7.13 -14.05
CA ASP A 334 5.50 -7.94 -14.79
C ASP A 334 5.95 -9.41 -14.95
N GLU A 335 6.26 -9.86 -16.18
CA GLU A 335 6.68 -11.25 -16.48
C GLU A 335 8.06 -11.62 -15.87
N LEU A 336 8.89 -10.64 -15.53
CA LEU A 336 10.17 -10.90 -14.86
C LEU A 336 10.01 -11.14 -13.35
N THR A 337 8.83 -10.81 -12.76
CA THR A 337 8.61 -10.89 -11.31
C THR A 337 9.03 -12.23 -10.69
N PRO A 338 8.62 -13.42 -11.19
CA PRO A 338 9.05 -14.71 -10.63
C PRO A 338 10.52 -15.03 -10.90
N TRP A 339 11.13 -14.40 -11.90
CA TRP A 339 12.53 -14.60 -12.25
C TRP A 339 13.50 -13.78 -11.42
N ILE A 340 13.06 -12.68 -10.79
CA ILE A 340 13.93 -11.82 -9.97
C ILE A 340 14.65 -12.60 -8.86
N PRO A 341 13.97 -13.43 -8.03
CA PRO A 341 14.67 -14.24 -7.03
C PRO A 341 15.65 -15.25 -7.64
N VAL A 342 15.31 -15.84 -8.79
CA VAL A 342 16.16 -16.82 -9.49
C VAL A 342 17.44 -16.16 -10.02
N ILE A 343 17.30 -15.02 -10.71
CA ILE A 343 18.43 -14.26 -11.24
C ILE A 343 19.33 -13.79 -10.09
N ALA A 344 18.75 -13.27 -9.00
CA ALA A 344 19.50 -12.85 -7.82
C ALA A 344 20.29 -14.01 -7.20
N ALA A 345 19.64 -15.18 -7.05
CA ALA A 345 20.29 -16.36 -6.50
C ALA A 345 21.46 -16.84 -7.34
N ARG A 346 21.35 -16.80 -8.67
CA ARG A 346 22.37 -17.25 -9.61
C ARG A 346 23.44 -16.21 -9.90
N SER A 347 23.17 -14.91 -9.66
CA SER A 347 24.15 -13.84 -9.85
C SER A 347 25.28 -13.91 -8.85
N SER A 348 24.99 -13.97 -7.56
CA SER A 348 25.98 -14.23 -6.51
C SER A 348 25.31 -14.64 -5.20
N TYR A 349 26.08 -15.31 -4.31
CA TYR A 349 25.60 -15.67 -2.98
C TYR A 349 25.24 -14.44 -2.12
N SER A 350 25.96 -13.34 -2.29
CA SER A 350 25.72 -12.08 -1.57
C SER A 350 24.62 -11.22 -2.19
N CYS A 351 24.18 -11.52 -3.41
CA CYS A 351 23.15 -10.76 -4.09
C CYS A 351 21.79 -10.91 -3.40
N ARG A 352 21.11 -9.80 -3.22
CA ARG A 352 19.80 -9.65 -2.60
C ARG A 352 18.77 -9.21 -3.62
N TYR A 353 17.50 -9.29 -3.30
CA TYR A 353 16.47 -8.78 -4.19
C TYR A 353 15.36 -8.02 -3.46
N PHE A 354 14.76 -7.11 -4.19
CA PHE A 354 13.51 -6.43 -3.85
C PHE A 354 12.55 -6.61 -5.01
N VAL A 355 11.33 -7.04 -4.75
CA VAL A 355 10.30 -7.17 -5.78
C VAL A 355 8.97 -6.59 -5.30
N LEU A 356 8.30 -5.82 -6.18
CA LEU A 356 6.97 -5.25 -5.95
C LEU A 356 5.98 -5.84 -6.98
N PRO A 357 5.34 -7.01 -6.67
CA PRO A 357 4.48 -7.71 -7.60
C PRO A 357 3.20 -6.92 -7.90
N CYS A 358 2.92 -6.64 -9.16
CA CYS A 358 1.72 -5.92 -9.58
C CYS A 358 0.85 -6.73 -10.55
N CYS A 359 1.43 -7.46 -11.47
CA CYS A 359 0.78 -8.30 -12.46
C CYS A 359 1.04 -9.77 -12.15
N PHE A 360 0.06 -10.62 -12.50
CA PHE A 360 0.09 -12.03 -12.13
C PHE A 360 0.72 -12.85 -13.24
N PHE A 361 2.04 -13.06 -13.15
CA PHE A 361 2.81 -13.88 -14.07
C PHE A 361 3.44 -15.07 -13.34
N ASP A 362 3.43 -16.21 -13.99
CA ASP A 362 4.27 -17.36 -13.70
C ASP A 362 5.53 -17.32 -14.59
N PHE A 363 6.40 -18.30 -14.50
CA PHE A 363 7.65 -18.35 -15.31
C PHE A 363 7.39 -18.35 -16.83
N TYR A 364 6.29 -18.92 -17.29
CA TYR A 364 5.98 -19.12 -18.71
C TYR A 364 4.60 -18.62 -19.14
N GLY A 365 4.10 -17.61 -18.48
CA GLY A 365 2.82 -17.03 -18.86
C GLY A 365 2.09 -16.41 -17.68
N LYS A 366 0.76 -16.30 -17.77
CA LYS A 366 -0.02 -15.74 -16.68
C LYS A 366 -0.18 -16.75 -15.55
N TYR A 367 -0.06 -16.25 -14.32
CA TYR A 367 -0.28 -17.04 -13.13
C TYR A 367 -1.74 -17.47 -13.02
N CYS A 368 -1.97 -18.77 -13.03
CA CYS A 368 -3.27 -19.40 -12.80
C CYS A 368 -3.42 -19.74 -11.32
N ARG A 369 -4.46 -19.20 -10.69
CA ARG A 369 -4.77 -19.47 -9.28
C ARG A 369 -5.22 -20.91 -9.11
N ARG A 370 -4.50 -21.70 -8.31
CA ARG A 370 -5.00 -22.98 -7.82
C ARG A 370 -6.15 -22.69 -6.83
N GLN A 371 -7.16 -23.57 -6.76
CA GLN A 371 -8.32 -23.38 -5.90
C GLN A 371 -7.90 -23.09 -4.45
N THR A 372 -8.02 -21.83 -4.03
CA THR A 372 -7.71 -21.40 -2.67
C THR A 372 -8.81 -20.49 -2.16
N LYS A 373 -9.04 -20.50 -0.85
CA LYS A 373 -9.93 -19.56 -0.17
C LYS A 373 -9.36 -18.14 -0.11
N SER A 374 -8.07 -17.97 -0.43
CA SER A 374 -7.36 -16.68 -0.38
C SER A 374 -7.68 -15.80 -1.58
N PRO A 375 -7.69 -14.45 -1.45
CA PRO A 375 -7.77 -13.53 -2.58
C PRO A 375 -6.63 -13.75 -3.59
N GLN A 376 -6.87 -13.51 -4.88
CA GLN A 376 -5.89 -13.75 -5.96
C GLN A 376 -4.55 -13.07 -5.73
N TYR A 377 -4.55 -11.83 -5.25
CA TYR A 377 -3.30 -11.11 -4.96
C TYR A 377 -2.51 -11.75 -3.82
N ARG A 378 -3.20 -12.25 -2.77
CA ARG A 378 -2.51 -12.96 -1.68
C ARG A 378 -1.90 -14.28 -2.18
N ALA A 379 -2.66 -15.07 -2.95
CA ALA A 379 -2.15 -16.30 -3.53
C ALA A 379 -0.94 -16.08 -4.45
N TYR A 380 -0.92 -14.95 -5.15
CA TYR A 380 0.24 -14.58 -5.98
C TYR A 380 1.46 -14.19 -5.15
N LEU A 381 1.26 -13.41 -4.08
CA LEU A 381 2.36 -13.09 -3.15
C LEU A 381 2.93 -14.35 -2.50
N ASP A 382 2.06 -15.29 -2.09
CA ASP A 382 2.48 -16.58 -1.54
C ASP A 382 3.32 -17.36 -2.56
N PHE A 383 2.90 -17.40 -3.84
CA PHE A 383 3.69 -18.01 -4.92
C PHE A 383 5.08 -17.37 -5.08
N ILE A 384 5.20 -16.04 -5.12
CA ILE A 384 6.52 -15.39 -5.25
C ILE A 384 7.36 -15.60 -3.98
N THR A 385 6.75 -15.69 -2.80
CA THR A 385 7.42 -16.06 -1.56
C THR A 385 7.99 -17.49 -1.64
N ASP A 386 7.22 -18.44 -2.18
CA ASP A 386 7.67 -19.82 -2.40
C ASP A 386 8.86 -19.86 -3.37
N VAL A 387 8.80 -19.11 -4.48
CA VAL A 387 9.92 -18.99 -5.42
C VAL A 387 11.19 -18.48 -4.72
N GLY A 388 11.07 -17.42 -3.91
CA GLY A 388 12.19 -16.88 -3.15
C GLY A 388 12.76 -17.89 -2.14
N SER A 389 11.89 -18.64 -1.48
CA SER A 389 12.28 -19.69 -0.51
C SER A 389 13.01 -20.85 -1.18
N VAL A 390 12.54 -21.33 -2.33
CA VAL A 390 13.23 -22.35 -3.14
C VAL A 390 14.57 -21.83 -3.67
N CYS A 391 14.66 -20.54 -3.92
CA CYS A 391 15.94 -19.90 -4.26
C CYS A 391 16.90 -19.77 -3.05
N GLY A 392 16.50 -20.23 -1.87
CA GLY A 392 17.31 -20.21 -0.66
C GLY A 392 17.36 -18.86 0.03
N PHE A 393 16.35 -18.00 -0.18
CA PHE A 393 16.22 -16.75 0.55
C PHE A 393 15.27 -16.89 1.76
N LYS A 394 15.59 -16.21 2.84
CA LYS A 394 14.62 -15.84 3.85
C LYS A 394 13.81 -14.67 3.30
N VAL A 395 12.58 -14.94 2.90
CA VAL A 395 11.73 -13.92 2.28
C VAL A 395 10.97 -13.14 3.34
N GLU A 396 11.13 -11.84 3.33
CA GLU A 396 10.42 -10.90 4.20
C GLU A 396 9.38 -10.10 3.40
N GLU A 397 8.23 -9.85 4.01
CA GLU A 397 7.12 -9.13 3.40
C GLU A 397 6.90 -7.80 4.11
N ASP A 398 6.79 -6.71 3.35
CA ASP A 398 6.38 -5.42 3.88
C ASP A 398 5.33 -4.74 3.01
N CYS A 399 4.64 -3.76 3.57
CA CYS A 399 3.59 -3.01 2.89
C CYS A 399 4.01 -1.55 2.72
N LEU A 400 4.25 -1.12 1.49
CA LEU A 400 4.69 0.23 1.15
C LEU A 400 3.57 1.27 1.26
N ARG A 401 3.94 2.54 1.44
CA ARG A 401 3.02 3.70 1.45
C ARG A 401 3.01 4.41 0.11
N ILE A 402 2.58 3.70 -0.93
CA ILE A 402 2.52 4.17 -2.30
C ILE A 402 1.07 4.39 -2.76
N PRO A 403 0.83 5.19 -3.83
CA PRO A 403 -0.51 5.41 -4.40
C PRO A 403 -1.17 4.14 -4.95
N SER A 404 -0.38 3.16 -5.38
CA SER A 404 -0.86 1.90 -5.94
C SER A 404 -1.57 1.03 -4.91
N THR A 405 -2.58 0.29 -5.36
CA THR A 405 -3.34 -0.65 -4.51
C THR A 405 -2.56 -1.94 -4.22
N LYS A 406 -1.72 -2.38 -5.16
CA LYS A 406 -0.79 -3.49 -5.01
C LYS A 406 0.54 -2.95 -4.50
N ARG A 407 0.71 -2.94 -3.20
CA ARG A 407 1.77 -2.23 -2.48
C ARG A 407 2.56 -3.10 -1.51
N VAL A 408 2.42 -4.41 -1.62
CA VAL A 408 3.18 -5.37 -0.83
C VAL A 408 4.45 -5.70 -1.60
N CYS A 409 5.62 -5.48 -0.98
CA CYS A 409 6.91 -5.89 -1.50
C CYS A 409 7.41 -7.15 -0.80
N LEU A 410 8.24 -7.89 -1.50
CA LEU A 410 8.95 -9.06 -0.99
C LEU A 410 10.45 -8.82 -1.11
N ILE A 411 11.18 -9.15 -0.07
CA ILE A 411 12.61 -8.87 0.07
C ILE A 411 13.32 -10.17 0.44
N GLY A 412 14.34 -10.52 -0.34
CA GLY A 412 15.27 -11.59 -0.01
C GLY A 412 16.65 -10.99 0.29
N ASN A 413 16.93 -10.75 1.58
CA ASN A 413 18.16 -10.12 2.05
C ASN A 413 19.13 -11.08 2.75
N GLN A 414 18.69 -12.29 3.09
CA GLN A 414 19.46 -13.31 3.79
C GLN A 414 19.31 -14.66 3.11
N ARG A 415 20.39 -15.46 3.11
CA ARG A 415 20.35 -16.85 2.65
C ARG A 415 20.00 -17.79 3.81
N THR A 416 19.27 -18.86 3.48
CA THR A 416 18.90 -19.93 4.44
C THR A 416 19.88 -21.10 4.46
N TYR A 417 20.96 -21.01 3.68
CA TYR A 417 21.96 -22.06 3.50
C TYR A 417 23.38 -21.48 3.47
N LEU A 418 24.38 -22.32 3.67
CA LEU A 418 25.80 -21.94 3.55
C LEU A 418 26.26 -21.98 2.07
N PRO A 419 27.30 -21.21 1.68
CA PRO A 419 27.81 -21.18 0.29
C PRO A 419 28.11 -22.55 -0.30
N SER A 420 28.55 -23.50 0.51
CA SER A 420 28.80 -24.91 0.09
C SER A 420 27.55 -25.66 -0.38
N GLY A 421 26.37 -25.16 -0.07
CA GLY A 421 25.08 -25.74 -0.50
C GLY A 421 24.55 -25.23 -1.83
N GLU A 422 25.27 -24.32 -2.51
CA GLU A 422 24.78 -23.63 -3.72
C GLU A 422 24.42 -24.58 -4.85
N GLU A 423 25.29 -25.56 -5.12
CA GLU A 423 25.05 -26.51 -6.23
C GLU A 423 23.77 -27.33 -6.01
N ARG A 424 23.52 -27.77 -4.78
CA ARG A 424 22.29 -28.49 -4.43
C ARG A 424 21.06 -27.61 -4.61
N LEU A 425 21.11 -26.40 -4.10
CA LEU A 425 20.02 -25.44 -4.21
C LEU A 425 19.73 -25.02 -5.67
N ASP A 426 20.78 -24.93 -6.52
CA ASP A 426 20.55 -24.60 -7.93
C ASP A 426 19.87 -25.76 -8.67
N LYS A 427 20.14 -27.01 -8.31
CA LYS A 427 19.40 -28.19 -8.80
C LYS A 427 17.93 -28.15 -8.36
N GLU A 428 17.67 -27.82 -7.08
CA GLU A 428 16.31 -27.71 -6.53
C GLU A 428 15.52 -26.57 -7.23
N ARG A 429 16.13 -25.38 -7.44
CA ARG A 429 15.54 -24.25 -8.21
C ARG A 429 15.17 -24.70 -9.63
N THR A 430 16.11 -25.36 -10.31
CA THR A 430 15.90 -25.85 -11.67
C THR A 430 14.74 -26.82 -11.74
N GLN A 431 14.68 -27.77 -10.79
CA GLN A 431 13.61 -28.74 -10.71
C GLN A 431 12.25 -28.09 -10.46
N TYR A 432 12.18 -27.13 -9.52
CA TYR A 432 10.96 -26.39 -9.25
C TYR A 432 10.43 -25.64 -10.48
N ILE A 433 11.31 -24.98 -11.24
CA ILE A 433 10.94 -24.29 -12.48
C ILE A 433 10.41 -25.26 -13.54
N ARG A 434 11.04 -26.44 -13.70
CA ARG A 434 10.60 -27.49 -14.62
C ARG A 434 9.23 -28.07 -14.25
N GLU A 435 9.00 -28.34 -12.98
CA GLU A 435 7.72 -28.85 -12.51
C GLU A 435 6.58 -27.85 -12.77
N ARG A 436 6.85 -26.57 -12.61
CA ARG A 436 5.86 -25.54 -12.94
C ARG A 436 5.59 -25.44 -14.44
N TYR A 437 6.59 -25.61 -15.28
CA TYR A 437 6.43 -25.67 -16.72
C TYR A 437 5.57 -26.88 -17.14
N SER A 438 5.87 -28.05 -16.63
CA SER A 438 5.11 -29.28 -16.93
C SER A 438 3.65 -29.18 -16.49
N CYS A 439 3.37 -28.53 -15.36
CA CYS A 439 1.98 -28.28 -14.91
C CYS A 439 1.20 -27.39 -15.88
N ILE A 440 1.85 -26.42 -16.53
CA ILE A 440 1.18 -25.55 -17.51
C ILE A 440 0.81 -26.34 -18.76
N LEU A 441 1.68 -27.22 -19.22
CA LEU A 441 1.44 -28.09 -20.39
C LEU A 441 0.30 -29.10 -20.13
N SER A 442 0.23 -29.68 -18.92
CA SER A 442 -0.79 -30.67 -18.55
C SER A 442 -2.17 -30.05 -18.31
N THR A 443 -2.27 -28.82 -17.86
CA THR A 443 -3.55 -28.12 -17.65
C THR A 443 -4.13 -27.51 -18.92
N GLY A 444 -3.38 -27.41 -20.00
CA GLY A 444 -3.85 -27.00 -21.34
C GLY A 444 -4.79 -27.95 -22.00
N SER A 445 -5.02 -29.20 -21.44
CA SER A 445 -5.86 -30.23 -22.03
C SER A 445 -7.31 -30.29 -21.51
N ASN A 446 -7.63 -29.71 -20.33
CA ASN A 446 -9.03 -29.70 -19.87
C ASN A 446 -9.31 -28.57 -18.88
N ASN A 447 -10.29 -27.72 -19.23
CA ASN A 447 -11.01 -26.77 -18.37
C ASN A 447 -10.21 -25.59 -17.74
N CYS A 448 -9.92 -24.59 -18.56
CA CYS A 448 -9.94 -23.21 -18.07
C CYS A 448 -10.87 -22.40 -18.98
N CYS A 449 -12.00 -21.95 -18.46
CA CYS A 449 -12.94 -21.07 -19.15
C CYS A 449 -12.25 -19.79 -19.58
N GLU A 450 -12.42 -19.43 -20.86
CA GLU A 450 -12.13 -18.12 -21.44
C GLU A 450 -10.65 -17.71 -21.60
N VAL A 451 -9.86 -18.44 -22.36
CA VAL A 451 -8.78 -17.87 -23.21
C VAL A 451 -8.56 -18.82 -24.40
N LYS A 452 -9.50 -18.85 -25.36
CA LYS A 452 -9.31 -19.62 -26.61
C LYS A 452 -8.47 -18.92 -27.66
N ASP A 453 -8.11 -17.66 -27.46
CA ASP A 453 -7.48 -16.87 -28.53
C ASP A 453 -5.95 -16.74 -28.49
N SER A 454 -5.29 -17.29 -27.46
CA SER A 454 -3.82 -17.20 -27.40
C SER A 454 -3.08 -18.54 -27.45
N VAL A 455 -3.78 -19.67 -27.38
CA VAL A 455 -3.13 -21.01 -27.44
C VAL A 455 -3.16 -21.60 -28.86
N SER A 456 -4.06 -21.16 -29.73
CA SER A 456 -4.13 -21.64 -31.13
C SER A 456 -2.98 -21.13 -32.02
N LEU A 457 -2.24 -20.12 -31.59
CA LEU A 457 -1.06 -19.62 -32.30
C LEU A 457 0.21 -20.45 -32.05
N PHE A 458 0.22 -21.29 -30.99
CA PHE A 458 1.42 -22.06 -30.64
C PHE A 458 1.49 -23.45 -31.24
N THR A 459 0.35 -24.01 -31.73
CA THR A 459 0.34 -25.33 -32.35
C THR A 459 0.44 -25.30 -33.86
N HIS A 460 0.28 -24.13 -34.51
CA HIS A 460 0.32 -24.05 -35.97
C HIS A 460 1.73 -23.92 -36.56
N ASP A 461 2.70 -23.41 -35.79
CA ASP A 461 4.08 -23.24 -36.30
C ASP A 461 4.96 -24.51 -36.18
N ILE A 462 4.47 -25.55 -35.46
CA ILE A 462 5.21 -26.84 -35.39
C ILE A 462 4.77 -27.81 -36.50
N ALA A 463 3.58 -27.57 -37.13
CA ALA A 463 3.02 -28.48 -38.14
C ALA A 463 3.37 -28.12 -39.60
N HIS A 464 4.09 -27.04 -39.86
CA HIS A 464 4.39 -26.61 -41.24
C HIS A 464 5.85 -26.72 -41.64
N CYS A 465 6.68 -27.50 -40.92
CA CYS A 465 8.05 -27.84 -41.32
C CYS A 465 8.23 -29.31 -41.71
N SER A 466 7.18 -29.99 -42.17
CA SER A 466 7.31 -31.32 -42.72
C SER A 466 6.74 -31.39 -44.14
N ASN A 467 7.47 -30.84 -45.10
CA ASN A 467 7.49 -31.23 -46.51
C ASN A 467 8.60 -30.49 -47.25
N VAL A 468 9.82 -30.94 -47.13
CA VAL A 468 10.84 -30.87 -48.19
C VAL A 468 11.80 -32.06 -48.00
N ASN A 469 11.70 -32.99 -48.93
CA ASN A 469 12.64 -33.97 -49.43
C ASN A 469 13.69 -34.61 -48.51
N ASP A 470 13.60 -35.95 -48.45
CA ASP A 470 14.68 -36.88 -48.13
C ASP A 470 16.02 -36.48 -48.78
N ASP A 471 16.98 -36.14 -47.93
CA ASP A 471 18.35 -36.55 -48.10
C ASP A 471 19.15 -36.23 -46.80
N MET A 472 19.56 -37.32 -46.15
CA MET A 472 20.65 -37.46 -45.20
C MET A 472 21.02 -36.23 -44.34
N VAL A 473 20.39 -36.10 -43.16
CA VAL A 473 20.99 -35.39 -42.01
C VAL A 473 20.77 -36.25 -40.75
N GLN A 474 21.87 -36.54 -40.10
CA GLN A 474 21.99 -37.28 -38.86
C GLN A 474 21.06 -36.70 -37.80
N ASP A 475 20.30 -37.58 -37.14
CA ASP A 475 19.56 -37.32 -35.89
C ASP A 475 20.48 -36.70 -34.83
N THR A 476 20.34 -35.42 -34.59
CA THR A 476 20.81 -34.80 -33.34
C THR A 476 19.63 -34.63 -32.43
N PRO A 477 19.67 -35.13 -31.19
CA PRO A 477 18.52 -35.12 -30.30
C PRO A 477 18.30 -33.74 -29.72
N VAL A 478 17.36 -32.97 -30.27
CA VAL A 478 16.88 -31.69 -29.74
C VAL A 478 16.26 -31.85 -28.35
N GLU A 479 15.79 -33.07 -27.98
CA GLU A 479 15.27 -33.38 -26.66
C GLU A 479 16.32 -33.50 -25.56
N ALA A 480 17.58 -33.87 -25.88
CA ALA A 480 18.62 -34.05 -24.87
C ALA A 480 19.17 -32.72 -24.34
N ASP A 481 19.22 -31.66 -25.16
CA ASP A 481 19.65 -30.31 -24.72
C ASP A 481 18.61 -29.61 -23.84
N PHE A 482 17.33 -29.94 -23.99
CA PHE A 482 16.24 -29.41 -23.15
C PHE A 482 16.35 -29.90 -21.70
N ILE A 483 16.89 -31.09 -21.48
CA ILE A 483 17.00 -31.74 -20.17
C ILE A 483 18.26 -31.27 -19.40
N SER A 484 19.30 -30.81 -20.10
CA SER A 484 20.61 -30.48 -19.50
C SER A 484 20.72 -29.01 -19.05
N SER A 485 19.95 -28.08 -19.63
CA SER A 485 20.06 -26.65 -19.31
C SER A 485 19.46 -26.33 -17.94
N LYS A 486 20.21 -25.57 -17.09
CA LYS A 486 19.71 -24.99 -15.84
C LYS A 486 18.65 -23.90 -16.08
N TRP A 487 18.60 -23.33 -17.27
CA TRP A 487 17.58 -22.41 -17.74
C TRP A 487 16.61 -23.17 -18.63
N VAL A 488 15.38 -23.30 -18.18
CA VAL A 488 14.34 -23.97 -18.98
C VAL A 488 13.96 -23.06 -20.15
N ALA A 489 14.04 -23.57 -21.37
CA ALA A 489 13.66 -22.85 -22.58
C ALA A 489 12.16 -22.50 -22.60
N GLY A 490 11.77 -21.46 -23.33
CA GLY A 490 10.36 -21.09 -23.53
C GLY A 490 9.93 -19.75 -22.93
N PHE A 491 10.80 -19.05 -22.17
CA PHE A 491 10.49 -17.69 -21.77
C PHE A 491 10.50 -16.76 -22.98
N GLN A 492 9.41 -16.02 -23.16
CA GLN A 492 9.32 -14.99 -24.19
C GLN A 492 9.28 -13.61 -23.55
N PRO A 493 10.30 -12.78 -23.79
CA PRO A 493 10.27 -11.40 -23.30
C PRO A 493 9.16 -10.63 -23.99
N ARG A 494 8.63 -9.61 -23.31
CA ARG A 494 7.63 -8.71 -23.88
C ARG A 494 8.13 -8.12 -25.19
N GLU A 495 7.24 -8.06 -26.19
CA GLU A 495 7.55 -7.42 -27.46
C GLU A 495 7.87 -5.93 -27.29
N LYS A 496 8.85 -5.43 -28.05
CA LYS A 496 9.23 -4.00 -28.06
C LYS A 496 8.06 -3.11 -28.46
N VAL A 497 7.18 -3.58 -29.35
CA VAL A 497 6.00 -2.86 -29.83
C VAL A 497 4.75 -3.47 -29.22
N GLU A 498 3.99 -2.69 -28.47
CA GLU A 498 2.70 -3.13 -27.96
C GLU A 498 1.71 -3.33 -29.11
N LYS A 499 1.19 -4.57 -29.28
CA LYS A 499 0.13 -4.87 -30.25
C LYS A 499 -1.21 -4.22 -29.86
N VAL A 500 -1.46 -4.06 -28.55
CA VAL A 500 -2.64 -3.38 -28.03
C VAL A 500 -2.37 -1.89 -27.92
N ARG A 501 -2.85 -1.13 -28.89
CA ARG A 501 -2.80 0.33 -28.85
C ARG A 501 -3.80 0.86 -27.84
N ASN A 502 -3.41 1.85 -27.06
CA ASN A 502 -4.35 2.62 -26.26
C ASN A 502 -5.43 3.19 -27.19
N CYS A 503 -6.71 2.98 -26.89
CA CYS A 503 -7.83 3.50 -27.68
C CYS A 503 -7.73 5.00 -27.96
N ALA A 504 -7.04 5.77 -27.10
CA ALA A 504 -6.78 7.20 -27.32
C ALA A 504 -5.84 7.49 -28.50
N THR A 505 -5.09 6.49 -29.01
CA THR A 505 -4.16 6.64 -30.15
C THR A 505 -4.75 6.11 -31.47
N LEU A 506 -5.95 5.54 -31.43
CA LEU A 506 -6.65 5.10 -32.63
C LEU A 506 -7.09 6.30 -33.47
N PRO A 507 -7.16 6.15 -34.81
CA PRO A 507 -7.71 7.19 -35.69
C PRO A 507 -9.12 7.61 -35.23
N ARG A 508 -9.37 8.89 -35.27
CA ARG A 508 -10.62 9.46 -34.73
C ARG A 508 -11.85 8.89 -35.44
N ASP A 509 -11.76 8.69 -36.75
CA ASP A 509 -12.82 8.09 -37.54
C ASP A 509 -13.17 6.65 -37.12
N PHE A 510 -12.17 5.88 -36.73
CA PHE A 510 -12.38 4.54 -36.17
C PHE A 510 -13.09 4.60 -34.81
N ILE A 511 -12.67 5.52 -33.94
CA ILE A 511 -13.30 5.69 -32.60
C ILE A 511 -14.75 6.16 -32.78
N ASP A 512 -14.98 7.13 -33.66
CA ASP A 512 -16.32 7.64 -33.95
C ASP A 512 -17.21 6.53 -34.55
N GLY A 513 -16.68 5.67 -35.42
CA GLY A 513 -17.38 4.51 -35.99
C GLY A 513 -17.81 3.49 -34.92
N VAL A 514 -16.90 3.13 -34.00
CA VAL A 514 -17.21 2.23 -32.87
C VAL A 514 -18.26 2.84 -31.95
N VAL A 515 -18.10 4.12 -31.59
CA VAL A 515 -19.08 4.85 -30.76
C VAL A 515 -20.45 4.87 -31.39
N LEU A 516 -20.53 5.10 -32.71
CA LEU A 516 -21.79 5.07 -33.45
C LEU A 516 -22.45 3.71 -33.46
N GLN A 517 -21.67 2.63 -33.66
CA GLN A 517 -22.19 1.23 -33.61
C GLN A 517 -22.71 0.89 -32.23
N VAL A 518 -21.97 1.23 -31.16
CA VAL A 518 -22.41 1.00 -29.78
C VAL A 518 -23.67 1.82 -29.47
N ALA A 519 -23.73 3.09 -29.91
CA ALA A 519 -24.91 3.91 -29.72
C ALA A 519 -26.13 3.34 -30.44
N LYS A 520 -25.99 2.87 -31.70
CA LYS A 520 -27.06 2.16 -32.43
C LYS A 520 -27.55 0.92 -31.73
N ALA A 521 -26.63 0.08 -31.22
CA ALA A 521 -26.98 -1.12 -30.49
C ALA A 521 -27.72 -0.82 -29.16
N LEU A 522 -27.25 0.17 -28.41
CA LEU A 522 -27.86 0.56 -27.13
C LEU A 522 -29.25 1.22 -27.30
N LEU A 523 -29.45 1.96 -28.38
CA LEU A 523 -30.71 2.63 -28.67
C LEU A 523 -31.71 1.75 -29.42
N LYS A 524 -31.34 0.47 -29.70
CA LYS A 524 -32.19 -0.49 -30.46
C LYS A 524 -32.73 0.10 -31.78
N ILE A 525 -31.95 0.92 -32.43
CA ILE A 525 -32.32 1.47 -33.76
C ILE A 525 -32.05 0.36 -34.76
N ASN A 526 -33.10 -0.40 -35.12
CA ASN A 526 -33.04 -1.42 -36.17
C ASN A 526 -32.86 -0.76 -37.53
N GLN A 527 -31.99 -1.30 -38.37
CA GLN A 527 -31.79 -0.88 -39.76
C GLN A 527 -33.02 -1.15 -40.66
N ASP A 528 -33.92 -2.03 -40.22
CA ASP A 528 -35.08 -2.48 -41.02
C ASP A 528 -36.17 -1.39 -41.23
N THR A 529 -36.05 -0.22 -40.60
CA THR A 529 -36.99 0.89 -40.80
C THR A 529 -36.56 1.88 -41.89
N TYR A 530 -35.42 1.64 -42.55
CA TYR A 530 -34.85 2.60 -43.52
C TYR A 530 -35.26 2.33 -45.01
N GLU A 531 -35.82 1.16 -45.31
CA GLU A 531 -36.10 0.79 -46.74
C GLU A 531 -37.50 1.14 -47.25
N ASN A 532 -38.41 1.68 -46.45
CA ASN A 532 -39.80 1.93 -46.84
C ASN A 532 -40.31 3.35 -46.74
N SER A 533 -39.46 4.38 -46.67
CA SER A 533 -39.92 5.78 -46.78
C SER A 533 -39.23 6.51 -47.93
N ASN A 534 -39.90 6.49 -49.10
CA ASN A 534 -39.57 7.32 -50.28
C ASN A 534 -39.94 8.80 -50.04
N ASP A 535 -39.72 9.37 -48.86
CA ASP A 535 -40.05 10.74 -48.55
C ASP A 535 -38.75 11.53 -48.37
N GLU A 536 -38.29 12.19 -49.45
CA GLU A 536 -37.05 13.00 -49.50
C GLU A 536 -37.00 14.10 -48.44
N ASN A 537 -38.15 14.50 -47.88
CA ASN A 537 -38.24 15.49 -46.80
C ASN A 537 -37.92 14.94 -45.41
N ASN A 538 -37.96 13.63 -45.22
CA ASN A 538 -37.68 12.99 -43.93
C ASN A 538 -36.21 12.63 -43.76
N ALA A 539 -35.45 12.42 -44.85
CA ALA A 539 -34.03 12.09 -44.80
C ALA A 539 -33.19 13.21 -44.16
N GLY A 540 -33.59 14.46 -44.36
CA GLY A 540 -32.93 15.62 -43.73
C GLY A 540 -33.15 15.71 -42.21
N TYR A 541 -34.29 15.22 -41.72
CA TYR A 541 -34.62 15.29 -40.29
C TYR A 541 -33.87 14.23 -39.47
N TRP A 542 -33.71 13.03 -40.03
CA TRP A 542 -32.95 11.94 -39.40
C TRP A 542 -31.44 12.18 -39.41
N ASN A 543 -30.91 12.79 -40.49
CA ASN A 543 -29.51 13.23 -40.51
C ASN A 543 -29.22 14.31 -39.47
N LYS A 544 -30.16 15.25 -39.23
CA LYS A 544 -30.04 16.23 -38.14
C LYS A 544 -30.08 15.57 -36.77
N GLY A 545 -30.94 14.57 -36.55
CA GLY A 545 -31.01 13.82 -35.28
C GLY A 545 -29.74 13.02 -34.96
N VAL A 546 -29.14 12.36 -35.96
CA VAL A 546 -27.89 11.64 -35.84
C VAL A 546 -26.73 12.61 -35.60
N VAL A 547 -26.71 13.76 -36.25
CA VAL A 547 -25.71 14.82 -36.02
C VAL A 547 -25.88 15.41 -34.61
N HIS A 548 -27.11 15.63 -34.15
CA HIS A 548 -27.35 16.07 -32.76
C HIS A 548 -26.98 15.01 -31.73
N GLY A 549 -27.24 13.73 -31.97
CA GLY A 549 -26.79 12.63 -31.10
C GLY A 549 -25.27 12.56 -31.00
N ASN A 550 -24.57 12.68 -32.12
CA ASN A 550 -23.10 12.73 -32.14
C ASN A 550 -22.53 13.97 -31.43
N VAL A 551 -23.18 15.15 -31.60
CA VAL A 551 -22.80 16.39 -30.92
C VAL A 551 -23.02 16.26 -29.41
N GLN A 552 -24.13 15.69 -28.95
CA GLN A 552 -24.38 15.46 -27.52
C GLN A 552 -23.39 14.46 -26.91
N ILE A 553 -23.05 13.39 -27.61
CA ILE A 553 -22.04 12.41 -27.14
C ILE A 553 -20.65 13.04 -27.11
N ARG A 554 -20.31 13.85 -28.14
CA ARG A 554 -19.04 14.60 -28.19
C ARG A 554 -18.96 15.66 -27.09
N ASP A 555 -20.02 16.37 -26.84
CA ASP A 555 -20.09 17.39 -25.79
C ASP A 555 -20.04 16.75 -24.41
N TRP A 556 -20.70 15.61 -24.19
CA TRP A 556 -20.57 14.83 -22.97
C TRP A 556 -19.15 14.30 -22.74
N ALA A 557 -18.49 13.83 -23.81
CA ALA A 557 -17.10 13.37 -23.74
C ALA A 557 -16.12 14.53 -23.50
N LYS A 558 -16.35 15.70 -24.16
CA LYS A 558 -15.58 16.93 -23.90
C LYS A 558 -15.83 17.47 -22.49
N GLU A 559 -17.07 17.44 -22.02
CA GLU A 559 -17.41 17.84 -20.65
C GLU A 559 -16.76 16.96 -19.61
N LYS A 560 -16.63 15.65 -19.87
CA LYS A 560 -15.86 14.73 -19.03
C LYS A 560 -14.35 14.99 -19.08
N GLN A 561 -13.78 15.36 -20.23
CA GLN A 561 -12.37 15.71 -20.38
C GLN A 561 -12.03 17.07 -19.75
N THR A 562 -12.90 18.07 -19.90
CA THR A 562 -12.76 19.37 -19.24
C THR A 562 -12.96 19.25 -17.73
N ARG A 563 -13.87 18.40 -17.27
CA ARG A 563 -14.03 18.08 -15.83
C ARG A 563 -12.82 17.35 -15.23
N LYS A 564 -12.05 16.60 -16.04
CA LYS A 564 -10.76 16.03 -15.60
C LYS A 564 -9.61 17.05 -15.59
N ARG A 565 -9.72 18.14 -16.35
CA ARG A 565 -8.68 19.21 -16.41
C ARG A 565 -8.89 20.34 -15.40
N SER A 566 -10.09 20.51 -14.85
CA SER A 566 -10.33 21.41 -13.73
C SER A 566 -10.37 20.61 -12.44
N SER A 567 -9.30 20.66 -11.66
CA SER A 567 -9.17 20.06 -10.34
C SER A 567 -10.20 20.57 -9.32
N ASP A 568 -11.14 21.42 -9.71
CA ASP A 568 -12.16 22.05 -8.86
C ASP A 568 -13.61 21.69 -9.17
N ALA A 569 -13.88 20.79 -10.12
CA ALA A 569 -15.24 20.33 -10.37
C ALA A 569 -15.68 19.31 -9.29
N LYS A 570 -16.15 19.82 -8.16
CA LYS A 570 -16.85 19.06 -7.13
C LYS A 570 -18.01 18.29 -7.78
N ARG A 571 -17.97 16.95 -7.71
CA ARG A 571 -19.14 16.11 -7.98
C ARG A 571 -20.30 16.65 -7.12
N LYS A 572 -21.33 17.24 -7.71
CA LYS A 572 -22.59 17.49 -7.00
C LYS A 572 -23.12 16.12 -6.58
N LEU A 573 -23.13 15.85 -5.28
CA LEU A 573 -23.85 14.68 -4.76
C LEU A 573 -25.32 14.83 -5.18
N SER A 574 -25.97 13.71 -5.54
CA SER A 574 -27.42 13.71 -5.70
C SER A 574 -28.08 14.18 -4.40
N SER A 575 -29.28 14.74 -4.48
CA SER A 575 -30.03 15.19 -3.30
C SER A 575 -30.24 14.09 -2.25
N GLU A 576 -30.28 12.83 -2.69
CA GLU A 576 -30.39 11.65 -1.83
C GLU A 576 -29.11 11.32 -1.06
N ALA A 577 -27.94 11.70 -1.57
CA ALA A 577 -26.65 11.49 -0.91
C ALA A 577 -26.20 12.70 -0.08
N CYS A 578 -27.00 13.77 -0.03
CA CYS A 578 -26.72 14.98 0.74
C CYS A 578 -26.90 14.71 2.24
N LYS A 579 -25.93 15.14 3.07
CA LYS A 579 -25.96 14.97 4.54
C LYS A 579 -25.91 13.51 5.05
N THR A 580 -25.54 12.55 4.23
CA THR A 580 -25.39 11.14 4.65
C THR A 580 -24.04 10.81 5.28
N ARG A 581 -23.11 11.78 5.30
CA ARG A 581 -21.78 11.67 5.90
C ARG A 581 -21.41 12.97 6.60
N LEU A 582 -20.65 12.87 7.69
CA LEU A 582 -20.11 14.03 8.38
C LEU A 582 -19.13 14.82 7.48
N CYS A 583 -19.17 16.13 7.58
CA CYS A 583 -18.28 17.04 6.88
C CYS A 583 -16.87 16.92 7.44
N TRP A 584 -15.94 16.51 6.59
CA TRP A 584 -14.55 16.37 6.98
C TRP A 584 -13.93 17.68 7.50
N PHE A 585 -14.23 18.81 6.83
CA PHE A 585 -13.73 20.12 7.24
C PHE A 585 -14.30 20.57 8.57
N PHE A 586 -15.59 20.34 8.81
CA PHE A 586 -16.22 20.67 10.07
C PHE A 586 -15.62 19.91 11.25
N VAL A 587 -15.36 18.61 11.05
CA VAL A 587 -14.83 17.73 12.10
C VAL A 587 -13.32 17.89 12.30
N ASN A 588 -12.56 18.25 11.25
CA ASN A 588 -11.10 18.08 11.26
C ASN A 588 -10.31 19.36 10.99
N HIS A 589 -10.91 20.45 10.49
CA HIS A 589 -10.20 21.69 10.21
C HIS A 589 -10.22 22.61 11.43
N PRO A 590 -9.11 23.26 11.83
CA PRO A 590 -9.07 24.18 12.97
C PRO A 590 -10.12 25.28 12.88
N ASP A 591 -10.30 25.87 11.69
CA ASP A 591 -11.27 26.94 11.43
C ASP A 591 -12.64 26.41 11.02
N GLY A 592 -12.87 25.09 11.10
CA GLY A 592 -14.13 24.46 10.73
C GLY A 592 -14.32 24.31 9.21
N CYS A 593 -15.58 24.16 8.78
CA CYS A 593 -15.92 24.11 7.37
C CYS A 593 -16.07 25.53 6.79
N PRO A 594 -15.43 25.85 5.64
CA PRO A 594 -15.58 27.17 5.02
C PRO A 594 -16.98 27.42 4.44
N ARG A 595 -17.88 26.43 4.50
CA ARG A 595 -19.28 26.55 4.09
C ARG A 595 -20.18 26.49 5.32
N THR A 596 -21.27 27.27 5.28
CA THR A 596 -22.31 27.15 6.29
C THR A 596 -22.97 25.77 6.24
N ALA A 597 -23.58 25.33 7.32
CA ALA A 597 -24.28 24.04 7.41
C ALA A 597 -25.28 23.84 6.26
N GLU A 598 -26.04 24.87 5.92
CA GLU A 598 -27.02 24.84 4.84
C GLU A 598 -26.43 24.66 3.43
N LYS A 599 -25.22 25.20 3.20
CA LYS A 599 -24.55 25.15 1.89
C LYS A 599 -23.56 23.97 1.77
N CYS A 600 -23.32 23.23 2.85
CA CYS A 600 -22.45 22.06 2.84
C CYS A 600 -23.25 20.81 2.49
N THR A 601 -22.75 20.03 1.53
CA THR A 601 -23.37 18.74 1.14
C THR A 601 -23.12 17.63 2.16
N PHE A 602 -22.28 17.88 3.18
CA PHE A 602 -21.97 16.96 4.27
C PHE A 602 -22.53 17.50 5.59
N ALA A 603 -22.88 16.64 6.51
CA ALA A 603 -23.43 17.00 7.81
C ALA A 603 -22.39 17.69 8.71
N HIS A 604 -22.75 18.77 9.38
CA HIS A 604 -21.94 19.51 10.34
C HIS A 604 -22.16 19.07 11.79
N GLY A 605 -22.84 17.98 12.00
CA GLY A 605 -23.13 17.36 13.29
C GLY A 605 -23.95 16.09 13.09
N ILE A 606 -24.16 15.36 14.17
CA ILE A 606 -24.94 14.12 14.14
C ILE A 606 -26.43 14.44 13.89
N GLU A 607 -26.89 15.59 14.32
CA GLU A 607 -28.26 16.08 14.14
C GLU A 607 -28.59 16.29 12.64
N GLU A 608 -27.60 16.61 11.82
CA GLU A 608 -27.77 16.79 10.37
C GLU A 608 -27.58 15.51 9.56
N LEU A 609 -27.20 14.42 10.22
CA LEU A 609 -26.89 13.16 9.54
C LEU A 609 -28.16 12.43 9.14
N ARG A 610 -28.39 12.27 7.83
CA ARG A 610 -29.51 11.53 7.29
C ARG A 610 -29.16 10.04 7.14
N SER A 611 -30.09 9.15 7.51
CA SER A 611 -29.97 7.71 7.25
C SER A 611 -30.02 7.42 5.75
N CYS A 612 -29.09 6.59 5.25
CA CYS A 612 -29.15 6.10 3.88
C CYS A 612 -30.31 5.09 3.75
N THR A 613 -31.42 5.49 3.15
CA THR A 613 -32.49 4.58 2.74
C THR A 613 -32.06 3.84 1.46
N ASN A 614 -31.18 2.85 1.58
CA ASN A 614 -30.93 1.87 0.53
C ASN A 614 -31.73 0.61 0.80
N SER A 615 -33.00 0.61 0.45
CA SER A 615 -33.75 -0.62 0.17
C SER A 615 -33.31 -1.14 -1.18
N ARG A 616 -32.23 -1.92 -1.24
CA ARG A 616 -31.98 -2.80 -2.38
C ARG A 616 -33.05 -3.89 -2.39
N LYS A 617 -34.07 -3.74 -3.24
CA LYS A 617 -34.93 -4.87 -3.65
C LYS A 617 -33.99 -5.90 -4.29
N ILE A 618 -33.88 -7.05 -3.63
CA ILE A 618 -33.35 -8.30 -4.19
C ILE A 618 -34.35 -8.73 -5.26
N ARG A 619 -33.88 -8.82 -6.47
CA ARG A 619 -34.40 -9.72 -7.52
C ARG A 619 -33.25 -10.48 -8.11
#